data_49cd5e628e222962e313e7ca144b7259
#
_entry.id   49cd5e628e222962e313e7ca144b7259
#
_cell.length_a   1.000
_cell.length_b   1.000
_cell.length_c   1.000
_cell.angle_alpha   90.00
_cell.angle_beta   90.00
_cell.angle_gamma   90.00
#
_symmetry.space_group_name_H-M   'P 1'
#
loop_
_entity.id
_entity.type
_entity.pdbx_description
1 polymer ?
#
loop_
_entity_poly.entity_id
_entity_poly.type
_entity_poly.pdbx_seq_one_letter_code
_entity_poly.pdbx_strand_id
1 'polypeptide(L)'
;MKSPKKLNKLKLAFITGATKGIGRSTAITFANAGWDLILLSRNMDLMEKLKSELLTTKSKIYLVKCDLSNPLEIENCVKEAIKKYGCPSVLINNAGCAFNGPLVEMDLGQWEQTMQINLTSVFQICSSIIPKMRKNGGLVINVSSHASYNAFPQWGAYCISKSALAMFTKCLREEERSNSIRACTITLGSVNTPLWDSESINADFDRTSMLSSSEVSDTILYMAQQPESQLIEDLTLMPSGGAF
;
A
#
# COMPACT_ATOMS: atom_id res chain seq x y z
N MET A 1 -38.01 -9.68 -13.65
CA MET A 1 -37.06 -8.89 -12.85
C MET A 1 -35.92 -8.42 -13.75
N LYS A 2 -35.77 -7.11 -13.98
CA LYS A 2 -34.67 -6.57 -14.78
C LYS A 2 -33.39 -6.71 -13.94
N SER A 3 -32.37 -7.41 -14.44
CA SER A 3 -31.05 -7.45 -13.81
C SER A 3 -30.55 -6.00 -13.61
N PRO A 4 -30.00 -5.66 -12.46
CA PRO A 4 -29.46 -4.32 -12.26
C PRO A 4 -28.36 -4.09 -13.31
N LYS A 5 -28.45 -2.96 -14.03
CA LYS A 5 -27.36 -2.51 -14.91
C LYS A 5 -26.09 -2.49 -14.08
N LYS A 6 -25.10 -3.34 -14.39
CA LYS A 6 -23.73 -3.19 -13.87
C LYS A 6 -23.29 -1.77 -14.24
N LEU A 7 -23.34 -0.85 -13.27
CA LEU A 7 -22.57 0.39 -13.41
C LEU A 7 -21.12 -0.05 -13.63
N ASN A 8 -20.52 0.36 -14.73
CA ASN A 8 -19.08 0.20 -14.93
C ASN A 8 -18.40 0.91 -13.77
N LYS A 9 -17.93 0.12 -12.78
CA LYS A 9 -17.24 0.67 -11.62
C LYS A 9 -15.98 1.37 -12.12
N LEU A 10 -15.79 2.61 -11.70
CA LEU A 10 -14.60 3.38 -12.04
C LEU A 10 -13.36 2.58 -11.63
N LYS A 11 -12.52 2.19 -12.59
CA LYS A 11 -11.23 1.55 -12.33
C LYS A 11 -10.22 2.62 -11.96
N LEU A 12 -10.30 3.16 -10.75
CA LEU A 12 -9.38 4.13 -10.20
C LEU A 12 -8.72 3.55 -8.95
N ALA A 13 -7.39 3.42 -8.96
CA ALA A 13 -6.60 2.98 -7.82
C ALA A 13 -5.80 4.15 -7.23
N PHE A 14 -5.77 4.24 -5.90
CA PHE A 14 -4.92 5.16 -5.15
C PHE A 14 -3.76 4.36 -4.55
N ILE A 15 -2.51 4.69 -4.90
CA ILE A 15 -1.32 3.93 -4.51
C ILE A 15 -0.36 4.84 -3.76
N THR A 16 0.01 4.47 -2.53
CA THR A 16 1.03 5.18 -1.75
C THR A 16 2.42 4.56 -1.94
N GLY A 17 3.47 5.39 -1.85
CA GLY A 17 4.84 4.92 -2.07
C GLY A 17 5.11 4.45 -3.50
N ALA A 18 4.48 5.09 -4.49
CA ALA A 18 4.39 4.61 -5.87
C ALA A 18 5.68 4.71 -6.71
N THR A 19 6.78 5.27 -6.18
CA THR A 19 7.96 5.61 -7.00
C THR A 19 9.05 4.54 -7.05
N LYS A 20 9.05 3.58 -6.13
CA LYS A 20 10.08 2.54 -6.02
C LYS A 20 9.46 1.19 -5.65
N GLY A 21 10.20 0.11 -5.84
CA GLY A 21 9.88 -1.24 -5.39
C GLY A 21 8.45 -1.68 -5.74
N ILE A 22 7.76 -2.25 -4.77
CA ILE A 22 6.41 -2.81 -4.93
C ILE A 22 5.42 -1.76 -5.44
N GLY A 23 5.42 -0.54 -4.88
CA GLY A 23 4.48 0.50 -5.28
C GLY A 23 4.63 0.93 -6.73
N ARG A 24 5.88 1.05 -7.22
CA ARG A 24 6.16 1.32 -8.64
C ARG A 24 5.70 0.17 -9.54
N SER A 25 6.03 -1.06 -9.18
CA SER A 25 5.60 -2.24 -9.92
C SER A 25 4.06 -2.33 -9.96
N THR A 26 3.39 -2.10 -8.82
CA THR A 26 1.92 -2.06 -8.73
C THR A 26 1.32 -1.00 -9.66
N ALA A 27 1.91 0.21 -9.70
CA ALA A 27 1.45 1.26 -10.61
C ALA A 27 1.53 0.82 -12.08
N ILE A 28 2.65 0.19 -12.48
CA ILE A 28 2.84 -0.32 -13.84
C ILE A 28 1.82 -1.42 -14.16
N THR A 29 1.69 -2.41 -13.29
CA THR A 29 0.78 -3.56 -13.47
C THR A 29 -0.68 -3.10 -13.58
N PHE A 30 -1.11 -2.16 -12.72
CA PHE A 30 -2.47 -1.62 -12.76
C PHE A 30 -2.72 -0.76 -14.01
N ALA A 31 -1.77 0.09 -14.41
CA ALA A 31 -1.90 0.88 -15.63
C ALA A 31 -2.03 -0.01 -16.88
N ASN A 32 -1.22 -1.06 -16.99
CA ASN A 32 -1.31 -2.04 -18.07
C ASN A 32 -2.64 -2.81 -18.08
N ALA A 33 -3.26 -3.00 -16.92
CA ALA A 33 -4.58 -3.61 -16.77
C ALA A 33 -5.75 -2.61 -16.99
N GLY A 34 -5.44 -1.38 -17.42
CA GLY A 34 -6.42 -0.33 -17.76
C GLY A 34 -7.06 0.35 -16.55
N TRP A 35 -6.32 0.48 -15.44
CA TRP A 35 -6.73 1.26 -14.28
C TRP A 35 -6.20 2.68 -14.38
N ASP A 36 -7.04 3.66 -14.11
CA ASP A 36 -6.59 5.01 -13.81
C ASP A 36 -5.94 5.04 -12.43
N LEU A 37 -4.90 5.88 -12.24
CA LEU A 37 -4.09 5.87 -11.03
C LEU A 37 -3.97 7.24 -10.40
N ILE A 38 -4.11 7.29 -9.06
CA ILE A 38 -3.63 8.39 -8.23
C ILE A 38 -2.38 7.86 -7.51
N LEU A 39 -1.23 8.42 -7.85
CA LEU A 39 0.08 8.02 -7.31
C LEU A 39 0.52 9.04 -6.27
N LEU A 40 0.71 8.60 -5.03
CA LEU A 40 1.18 9.44 -3.95
C LEU A 40 2.61 9.10 -3.57
N SER A 41 3.48 10.11 -3.58
CA SER A 41 4.87 10.02 -3.11
C SER A 41 5.43 11.40 -2.77
N ARG A 42 6.53 11.44 -2.01
CA ARG A 42 7.26 12.67 -1.70
C ARG A 42 8.16 13.17 -2.86
N ASN A 43 8.57 12.28 -3.76
CA ASN A 43 9.47 12.59 -4.87
C ASN A 43 8.69 12.78 -6.18
N MET A 44 8.48 14.04 -6.57
CA MET A 44 7.74 14.40 -7.77
C MET A 44 8.48 13.97 -9.04
N ASP A 45 9.80 14.12 -9.11
CA ASP A 45 10.58 13.82 -10.32
C ASP A 45 10.49 12.33 -10.68
N LEU A 46 10.56 11.45 -9.67
CA LEU A 46 10.36 10.02 -9.88
C LEU A 46 8.92 9.67 -10.29
N MET A 47 7.93 10.42 -9.81
CA MET A 47 6.53 10.22 -10.24
C MET A 47 6.33 10.68 -11.69
N GLU A 48 6.88 11.82 -12.08
CA GLU A 48 6.80 12.30 -13.48
C GLU A 48 7.53 11.35 -14.44
N LYS A 49 8.68 10.81 -14.04
CA LYS A 49 9.37 9.76 -14.80
C LYS A 49 8.49 8.54 -14.98
N LEU A 50 7.89 8.02 -13.90
CA LEU A 50 6.99 6.87 -13.97
C LEU A 50 5.77 7.17 -14.84
N LYS A 51 5.16 8.35 -14.73
CA LYS A 51 4.05 8.77 -15.57
C LYS A 51 4.45 8.79 -17.05
N SER A 52 5.65 9.28 -17.37
CA SER A 52 6.18 9.28 -18.75
C SER A 52 6.35 7.86 -19.30
N GLU A 53 6.82 6.92 -18.49
CA GLU A 53 6.93 5.50 -18.87
C GLU A 53 5.54 4.88 -19.16
N LEU A 54 4.49 5.37 -18.50
CA LEU A 54 3.13 4.85 -18.63
C LEU A 54 2.30 5.52 -19.74
N LEU A 55 2.86 6.46 -20.51
CA LEU A 55 2.16 7.16 -21.59
C LEU A 55 1.64 6.22 -22.70
N THR A 56 2.24 5.06 -22.86
CA THR A 56 1.79 4.04 -23.83
C THR A 56 0.53 3.31 -23.38
N THR A 57 0.16 3.39 -22.11
CA THR A 57 -1.08 2.85 -21.58
C THR A 57 -2.25 3.81 -21.86
N LYS A 58 -3.47 3.29 -21.83
CA LYS A 58 -4.69 4.13 -21.94
C LYS A 58 -5.12 4.74 -20.61
N SER A 59 -4.37 4.51 -19.55
CA SER A 59 -4.68 4.90 -18.18
C SER A 59 -4.35 6.35 -17.90
N LYS A 60 -5.20 7.03 -17.17
CA LYS A 60 -4.93 8.38 -16.66
C LYS A 60 -4.10 8.30 -15.39
N ILE A 61 -2.97 8.99 -15.36
CA ILE A 61 -2.04 8.97 -14.23
C ILE A 61 -2.04 10.35 -13.57
N TYR A 62 -2.47 10.40 -12.31
CA TYR A 62 -2.54 11.60 -11.49
C TYR A 62 -1.48 11.53 -10.39
N LEU A 63 -0.73 12.61 -10.21
CA LEU A 63 0.38 12.67 -9.26
C LEU A 63 0.00 13.54 -8.07
N VAL A 64 0.32 13.05 -6.87
CA VAL A 64 0.08 13.74 -5.59
C VAL A 64 1.38 13.74 -4.80
N LYS A 65 1.98 14.93 -4.63
CA LYS A 65 3.12 15.09 -3.76
C LYS A 65 2.64 15.16 -2.32
N CYS A 66 3.14 14.26 -1.49
CA CYS A 66 2.83 14.21 -0.06
C CYS A 66 3.94 13.46 0.67
N ASP A 67 4.42 14.00 1.77
CA ASP A 67 5.34 13.32 2.67
C ASP A 67 4.56 12.66 3.82
N LEU A 68 4.53 11.34 3.85
CA LEU A 68 3.81 10.58 4.89
C LEU A 68 4.50 10.63 6.26
N SER A 69 5.72 11.17 6.35
CA SER A 69 6.37 11.46 7.64
C SER A 69 5.84 12.75 8.29
N ASN A 70 5.16 13.61 7.51
CA ASN A 70 4.53 14.82 8.01
C ASN A 70 3.01 14.63 8.21
N PRO A 71 2.53 14.34 9.44
CA PRO A 71 1.12 14.07 9.68
C PRO A 71 0.19 15.25 9.37
N LEU A 72 0.71 16.49 9.36
CA LEU A 72 -0.11 17.70 9.19
C LEU A 72 -0.56 17.92 7.75
N GLU A 73 0.13 17.34 6.76
CA GLU A 73 -0.21 17.56 5.35
C GLU A 73 -1.07 16.44 4.75
N ILE A 74 -1.05 15.24 5.33
CA ILE A 74 -1.63 14.03 4.73
C ILE A 74 -3.13 14.21 4.43
N GLU A 75 -3.88 14.64 5.44
CA GLU A 75 -5.34 14.77 5.32
C GLU A 75 -5.73 15.72 4.19
N ASN A 76 -5.08 16.90 4.13
CA ASN A 76 -5.36 17.89 3.11
C ASN A 76 -4.94 17.40 1.72
N CYS A 77 -3.75 16.84 1.58
CA CYS A 77 -3.26 16.26 0.31
C CYS A 77 -4.22 15.20 -0.24
N VAL A 78 -4.70 14.30 0.61
CA VAL A 78 -5.59 13.22 0.21
C VAL A 78 -6.98 13.77 -0.15
N LYS A 79 -7.55 14.67 0.65
CA LYS A 79 -8.86 15.29 0.38
C LYS A 79 -8.87 16.06 -0.94
N GLU A 80 -7.85 16.86 -1.21
CA GLU A 80 -7.72 17.60 -2.47
C GLU A 80 -7.53 16.65 -3.66
N ALA A 81 -6.76 15.56 -3.50
CA ALA A 81 -6.58 14.57 -4.55
C ALA A 81 -7.91 13.90 -4.94
N ILE A 82 -8.69 13.42 -3.97
CA ILE A 82 -9.98 12.77 -4.28
C ILE A 82 -11.05 13.75 -4.76
N LYS A 83 -10.99 15.01 -4.34
CA LYS A 83 -11.87 16.07 -4.87
C LYS A 83 -11.56 16.37 -6.34
N LYS A 84 -10.28 16.38 -6.71
CA LYS A 84 -9.81 16.74 -8.05
C LYS A 84 -9.92 15.58 -9.05
N TYR A 85 -9.58 14.36 -8.62
CA TYR A 85 -9.41 13.21 -9.52
C TYR A 85 -10.48 12.14 -9.35
N GLY A 86 -11.31 12.26 -8.31
CA GLY A 86 -12.36 11.31 -8.00
C GLY A 86 -12.00 10.35 -6.87
N CYS A 87 -13.03 9.72 -6.31
CA CYS A 87 -12.87 8.74 -5.24
C CYS A 87 -12.40 7.40 -5.82
N PRO A 88 -11.29 6.82 -5.34
CA PRO A 88 -10.80 5.55 -5.84
C PRO A 88 -11.75 4.39 -5.47
N SER A 89 -11.78 3.36 -6.31
CA SER A 89 -12.44 2.09 -5.98
C SER A 89 -11.49 1.11 -5.28
N VAL A 90 -10.17 1.33 -5.39
CA VAL A 90 -9.14 0.56 -4.69
C VAL A 90 -8.12 1.51 -4.07
N LEU A 91 -7.87 1.36 -2.78
CA LEU A 91 -6.80 2.02 -2.04
C LEU A 91 -5.70 0.99 -1.73
N ILE A 92 -4.46 1.27 -2.13
CA ILE A 92 -3.30 0.42 -1.84
C ILE A 92 -2.33 1.21 -0.95
N ASN A 93 -2.33 0.89 0.33
CA ASN A 93 -1.39 1.43 1.30
C ASN A 93 -0.10 0.58 1.25
N ASN A 94 0.83 1.03 0.42
CA ASN A 94 2.10 0.34 0.20
C ASN A 94 3.30 1.08 0.81
N ALA A 95 3.22 2.39 1.01
CA ALA A 95 4.31 3.15 1.60
C ALA A 95 4.75 2.56 2.93
N GLY A 96 6.06 2.49 3.14
CA GLY A 96 6.64 1.98 4.37
C GLY A 96 8.12 2.31 4.48
N CYS A 97 8.62 2.28 5.70
CA CYS A 97 10.03 2.40 6.03
C CYS A 97 10.41 1.41 7.14
N ALA A 98 11.70 1.22 7.31
CA ALA A 98 12.25 0.44 8.40
C ALA A 98 13.58 1.06 8.86
N PHE A 99 13.82 0.94 10.15
CA PHE A 99 15.12 1.17 10.79
C PHE A 99 15.46 -0.08 11.57
N ASN A 100 16.68 -0.56 11.44
CA ASN A 100 17.14 -1.71 12.19
C ASN A 100 18.10 -1.29 13.31
N GLY A 101 18.01 -2.00 14.42
CA GLY A 101 18.82 -1.79 15.61
C GLY A 101 18.17 -2.43 16.85
N PRO A 102 18.92 -2.57 17.97
CA PRO A 102 18.35 -3.07 19.22
C PRO A 102 17.16 -2.20 19.67
N LEU A 103 16.04 -2.84 19.97
CA LEU A 103 14.79 -2.13 20.25
C LEU A 103 14.90 -1.11 21.41
N VAL A 104 15.65 -1.49 22.46
CA VAL A 104 15.81 -0.65 23.66
C VAL A 104 16.83 0.49 23.48
N GLU A 105 17.59 0.47 22.40
CA GLU A 105 18.59 1.49 22.06
C GLU A 105 18.15 2.35 20.86
N MET A 106 16.98 2.04 20.31
CA MET A 106 16.47 2.76 19.14
C MET A 106 16.16 4.21 19.45
N ASP A 107 16.61 5.12 18.60
CA ASP A 107 16.26 6.54 18.69
C ASP A 107 14.76 6.74 18.61
N LEU A 108 14.22 7.62 19.46
CA LEU A 108 12.78 7.91 19.51
C LEU A 108 12.26 8.43 18.16
N GLY A 109 13.03 9.25 17.45
CA GLY A 109 12.64 9.76 16.14
C GLY A 109 12.53 8.65 15.08
N GLN A 110 13.41 7.64 15.13
CA GLN A 110 13.32 6.47 14.25
C GLN A 110 12.07 5.62 14.56
N TRP A 111 11.77 5.44 15.83
CA TRP A 111 10.53 4.79 16.27
C TRP A 111 9.29 5.55 15.79
N GLU A 112 9.23 6.85 16.08
CA GLU A 112 8.09 7.69 15.70
C GLU A 112 7.91 7.74 14.18
N GLN A 113 8.99 7.86 13.42
CA GLN A 113 8.94 7.84 11.95
C GLN A 113 8.44 6.51 11.42
N THR A 114 8.85 5.38 12.02
CA THR A 114 8.38 4.05 11.64
C THR A 114 6.87 3.94 11.87
N MET A 115 6.40 4.32 13.05
CA MET A 115 4.97 4.28 13.38
C MET A 115 4.17 5.26 12.54
N GLN A 116 4.70 6.47 12.31
CA GLN A 116 4.04 7.48 11.49
C GLN A 116 3.83 7.01 10.04
N ILE A 117 4.87 6.49 9.39
CA ILE A 117 4.78 6.08 7.98
C ILE A 117 4.02 4.77 7.83
N ASN A 118 4.28 3.77 8.67
CA ASN A 118 3.74 2.41 8.47
C ASN A 118 2.32 2.21 9.00
N LEU A 119 1.86 3.07 9.93
CA LEU A 119 0.57 2.90 10.61
C LEU A 119 -0.26 4.19 10.63
N THR A 120 0.25 5.27 11.23
CA THR A 120 -0.53 6.50 11.42
C THR A 120 -0.95 7.12 10.09
N SER A 121 -0.05 7.15 9.10
CA SER A 121 -0.38 7.64 7.76
C SER A 121 -1.47 6.82 7.09
N VAL A 122 -1.46 5.50 7.27
CA VAL A 122 -2.50 4.59 6.74
C VAL A 122 -3.85 4.93 7.37
N PHE A 123 -3.89 5.13 8.70
CA PHE A 123 -5.10 5.58 9.39
C PHE A 123 -5.60 6.91 8.81
N GLN A 124 -4.74 7.93 8.65
CA GLN A 124 -5.11 9.25 8.13
C GLN A 124 -5.64 9.17 6.68
N ILE A 125 -5.02 8.37 5.83
CA ILE A 125 -5.44 8.15 4.45
C ILE A 125 -6.79 7.44 4.42
N CYS A 126 -6.96 6.36 5.18
CA CYS A 126 -8.23 5.64 5.28
C CYS A 126 -9.35 6.54 5.79
N SER A 127 -9.10 7.32 6.85
CA SER A 127 -10.08 8.28 7.41
C SER A 127 -10.50 9.35 6.42
N SER A 128 -9.62 9.73 5.48
CA SER A 128 -9.91 10.73 4.46
C SER A 128 -10.68 10.16 3.25
N ILE A 129 -10.39 8.90 2.86
CA ILE A 129 -10.92 8.29 1.62
C ILE A 129 -12.20 7.48 1.89
N ILE A 130 -12.22 6.65 2.92
CA ILE A 130 -13.28 5.67 3.16
C ILE A 130 -14.67 6.30 3.28
N PRO A 131 -14.88 7.44 3.98
CA PRO A 131 -16.20 8.08 4.03
C PRO A 131 -16.77 8.42 2.65
N LYS A 132 -15.92 8.68 1.65
CA LYS A 132 -16.32 8.91 0.26
C LYS A 132 -16.52 7.61 -0.52
N MET A 133 -15.74 6.57 -0.20
CA MET A 133 -15.89 5.25 -0.81
C MET A 133 -17.20 4.56 -0.41
N ARG A 134 -17.75 4.82 0.77
CA ARG A 134 -19.01 4.21 1.27
C ARG A 134 -20.17 4.32 0.28
N LYS A 135 -20.19 5.39 -0.52
CA LYS A 135 -21.26 5.60 -1.53
C LYS A 135 -21.32 4.49 -2.58
N ASN A 136 -20.16 3.96 -2.98
CA ASN A 136 -20.05 3.01 -4.11
C ASN A 136 -19.40 1.69 -3.69
N GLY A 137 -19.03 1.55 -2.42
CA GLY A 137 -18.20 0.48 -1.94
C GLY A 137 -16.75 0.58 -2.45
N GLY A 138 -15.87 -0.28 -1.95
CA GLY A 138 -14.47 -0.28 -2.39
C GLY A 138 -13.62 -1.34 -1.72
N LEU A 139 -12.34 -1.32 -2.05
CA LEU A 139 -11.33 -2.24 -1.50
C LEU A 139 -10.14 -1.46 -0.98
N VAL A 140 -9.71 -1.79 0.24
CA VAL A 140 -8.46 -1.33 0.84
C VAL A 140 -7.51 -2.51 0.92
N ILE A 141 -6.32 -2.39 0.33
CA ILE A 141 -5.25 -3.38 0.41
C ILE A 141 -4.09 -2.76 1.19
N ASN A 142 -3.78 -3.31 2.35
CA ASN A 142 -2.64 -2.90 3.17
C ASN A 142 -1.47 -3.86 2.95
N VAL A 143 -0.33 -3.32 2.48
CA VAL A 143 0.89 -4.09 2.28
C VAL A 143 1.60 -4.27 3.61
N SER A 144 1.57 -5.49 4.12
CA SER A 144 2.20 -5.91 5.36
C SER A 144 3.46 -6.74 5.10
N SER A 145 3.95 -7.40 6.11
CA SER A 145 5.16 -8.21 6.08
C SER A 145 4.99 -9.44 6.98
N HIS A 146 5.75 -10.47 6.72
CA HIS A 146 5.90 -11.62 7.62
C HIS A 146 6.33 -11.18 9.05
N ALA A 147 6.96 -10.03 9.16
CA ALA A 147 7.24 -9.34 10.42
C ALA A 147 6.00 -8.96 11.23
N SER A 148 4.79 -9.05 10.68
CA SER A 148 3.54 -8.85 11.43
C SER A 148 3.17 -10.04 12.32
N TYR A 149 3.72 -11.22 12.06
CA TYR A 149 3.47 -12.45 12.79
C TYR A 149 4.70 -12.95 13.54
N ASN A 150 5.90 -12.56 13.11
CA ASN A 150 7.17 -13.03 13.64
C ASN A 150 8.03 -11.87 14.11
N ALA A 151 8.70 -12.07 15.23
CA ALA A 151 9.70 -11.14 15.72
C ALA A 151 11.06 -11.44 15.10
N PHE A 152 11.70 -10.42 14.57
CA PHE A 152 13.06 -10.49 14.06
C PHE A 152 13.97 -9.62 14.94
N PRO A 153 15.10 -10.15 15.45
CA PRO A 153 16.07 -9.33 16.18
C PRO A 153 16.45 -8.08 15.38
N GLN A 154 16.56 -6.94 16.05
CA GLN A 154 16.85 -5.62 15.46
C GLN A 154 15.76 -5.00 14.56
N TRP A 155 14.62 -5.65 14.39
CA TRP A 155 13.49 -5.14 13.59
C TRP A 155 12.27 -4.78 14.43
N GLY A 156 12.45 -4.56 15.73
CA GLY A 156 11.34 -4.44 16.69
C GLY A 156 10.30 -3.41 16.31
N ALA A 157 10.69 -2.16 16.01
CA ALA A 157 9.74 -1.11 15.61
C ALA A 157 8.97 -1.47 14.33
N TYR A 158 9.69 -2.04 13.35
CA TYR A 158 9.06 -2.49 12.10
C TYR A 158 8.06 -3.62 12.36
N CYS A 159 8.43 -4.66 13.13
CA CYS A 159 7.54 -5.76 13.50
C CYS A 159 6.28 -5.24 14.21
N ILE A 160 6.44 -4.36 15.19
CA ILE A 160 5.33 -3.75 15.92
C ILE A 160 4.43 -2.96 14.98
N SER A 161 4.99 -2.12 14.10
CA SER A 161 4.21 -1.34 13.14
C SER A 161 3.41 -2.21 12.18
N LYS A 162 3.98 -3.32 11.68
CA LYS A 162 3.31 -4.25 10.77
C LYS A 162 2.28 -5.14 11.47
N SER A 163 2.51 -5.53 12.72
CA SER A 163 1.51 -6.21 13.55
C SER A 163 0.32 -5.29 13.84
N ALA A 164 0.58 -4.04 14.19
CA ALA A 164 -0.46 -3.04 14.41
C ALA A 164 -1.25 -2.76 13.11
N LEU A 165 -0.60 -2.68 11.95
CA LEU A 165 -1.25 -2.52 10.65
C LEU A 165 -2.16 -3.71 10.32
N ALA A 166 -1.72 -4.94 10.59
CA ALA A 166 -2.54 -6.13 10.39
C ALA A 166 -3.80 -6.10 11.28
N MET A 167 -3.67 -5.71 12.55
CA MET A 167 -4.82 -5.56 13.45
C MET A 167 -5.72 -4.41 13.02
N PHE A 168 -5.16 -3.25 12.65
CA PHE A 168 -5.91 -2.12 12.09
C PHE A 168 -6.76 -2.55 10.89
N THR A 169 -6.20 -3.38 9.99
CA THR A 169 -6.92 -3.88 8.81
C THR A 169 -8.11 -4.74 9.21
N LYS A 170 -7.95 -5.60 10.22
CA LYS A 170 -9.04 -6.45 10.74
C LYS A 170 -10.16 -5.61 11.37
N CYS A 171 -9.83 -4.64 12.21
CA CYS A 171 -10.80 -3.72 12.79
C CYS A 171 -11.56 -2.96 11.70
N LEU A 172 -10.84 -2.36 10.75
CA LEU A 172 -11.43 -1.63 9.63
C LEU A 172 -12.39 -2.50 8.81
N ARG A 173 -12.02 -3.75 8.54
CA ARG A 173 -12.85 -4.72 7.81
C ARG A 173 -14.18 -4.96 8.51
N GLU A 174 -14.17 -5.20 9.81
CA GLU A 174 -15.38 -5.45 10.58
C GLU A 174 -16.28 -4.21 10.70
N GLU A 175 -15.69 -3.05 10.97
CA GLU A 175 -16.43 -1.79 11.10
C GLU A 175 -17.07 -1.34 9.78
N GLU A 176 -16.41 -1.55 8.67
CA GLU A 176 -16.84 -1.05 7.35
C GLU A 176 -17.59 -2.09 6.49
N ARG A 177 -17.78 -3.30 7.00
CA ARG A 177 -18.47 -4.39 6.28
C ARG A 177 -19.87 -3.99 5.82
N SER A 178 -20.66 -3.32 6.67
CA SER A 178 -22.00 -2.86 6.34
C SER A 178 -22.02 -1.71 5.30
N ASN A 179 -20.88 -1.03 5.12
CA ASN A 179 -20.70 0.05 4.16
C ASN A 179 -20.16 -0.44 2.81
N SER A 180 -20.12 -1.75 2.57
CA SER A 180 -19.57 -2.37 1.37
C SER A 180 -18.09 -2.02 1.12
N ILE A 181 -17.34 -1.70 2.16
CA ILE A 181 -15.89 -1.53 2.12
C ILE A 181 -15.25 -2.85 2.54
N ARG A 182 -14.39 -3.36 1.68
CA ARG A 182 -13.58 -4.55 1.93
C ARG A 182 -12.18 -4.10 2.31
N ALA A 183 -11.64 -4.62 3.40
CA ALA A 183 -10.25 -4.34 3.80
C ALA A 183 -9.49 -5.66 3.96
N CYS A 184 -8.31 -5.72 3.37
CA CYS A 184 -7.48 -6.92 3.36
C CYS A 184 -6.00 -6.60 3.53
N THR A 185 -5.25 -7.62 3.92
CA THR A 185 -3.81 -7.57 4.09
C THR A 185 -3.14 -8.47 3.05
N ILE A 186 -2.11 -7.97 2.40
CA ILE A 186 -1.12 -8.82 1.74
C ILE A 186 0.14 -8.87 2.61
N THR A 187 0.45 -10.06 3.11
CA THR A 187 1.60 -10.32 3.98
C THR A 187 2.73 -10.89 3.13
N LEU A 188 3.86 -10.19 3.09
CA LEU A 188 4.97 -10.52 2.22
C LEU A 188 6.15 -11.08 3.01
N GLY A 189 6.77 -12.12 2.48
CA GLY A 189 8.15 -12.48 2.82
C GLY A 189 9.14 -11.44 2.32
N SER A 190 10.40 -11.83 2.17
CA SER A 190 11.42 -10.95 1.62
C SER A 190 11.14 -10.64 0.14
N VAL A 191 11.17 -9.35 -0.22
CA VAL A 191 10.96 -8.87 -1.59
C VAL A 191 12.16 -8.03 -2.01
N ASN A 192 12.77 -8.33 -3.14
CA ASN A 192 13.90 -7.56 -3.67
C ASN A 192 13.45 -6.15 -4.07
N THR A 193 13.70 -5.18 -3.21
CA THR A 193 13.31 -3.78 -3.39
C THR A 193 14.42 -2.86 -2.91
N PRO A 194 14.42 -1.58 -3.37
CA PRO A 194 15.33 -0.56 -2.87
C PRO A 194 15.16 -0.21 -1.37
N LEU A 195 14.23 -0.82 -0.66
CA LEU A 195 14.14 -0.68 0.80
C LEU A 195 15.44 -1.19 1.47
N TRP A 196 16.00 -2.29 0.94
CA TRP A 196 17.23 -2.89 1.43
C TRP A 196 18.49 -2.06 1.17
N ASP A 197 18.40 -1.06 0.27
CA ASP A 197 19.50 -0.13 -0.06
C ASP A 197 19.40 1.18 0.75
N SER A 198 18.47 1.26 1.70
CA SER A 198 18.31 2.47 2.50
C SER A 198 19.41 2.53 3.59
N GLU A 199 19.91 3.73 3.84
CA GLU A 199 20.91 3.98 4.91
C GLU A 199 20.39 3.61 6.31
N SER A 200 19.08 3.47 6.46
CA SER A 200 18.42 3.07 7.70
C SER A 200 18.47 1.56 7.98
N ILE A 201 18.91 0.75 7.01
CA ILE A 201 19.00 -0.70 7.12
C ILE A 201 20.46 -1.13 6.91
N ASN A 202 21.05 -1.64 7.97
CA ASN A 202 22.37 -2.27 7.91
C ASN A 202 22.20 -3.78 7.98
N ALA A 203 21.95 -4.40 6.84
CA ALA A 203 21.78 -5.85 6.73
C ALA A 203 22.19 -6.32 5.34
N ASP A 204 22.99 -7.36 5.31
CA ASP A 204 23.43 -8.02 4.08
C ASP A 204 22.60 -9.30 3.90
N PHE A 205 21.75 -9.30 2.87
CA PHE A 205 20.89 -10.42 2.54
C PHE A 205 21.14 -10.91 1.11
N ASP A 206 21.09 -12.22 0.90
CA ASP A 206 21.00 -12.78 -0.44
C ASP A 206 19.66 -12.42 -1.08
N ARG A 207 19.70 -11.53 -2.05
CA ARG A 207 18.52 -11.07 -2.77
C ARG A 207 18.06 -11.99 -3.90
N THR A 208 18.85 -13.00 -4.24
CA THR A 208 18.54 -13.90 -5.38
C THR A 208 17.37 -14.80 -5.08
N SER A 209 17.15 -15.12 -3.80
CA SER A 209 16.01 -15.93 -3.32
C SER A 209 14.76 -15.14 -2.98
N MET A 210 14.79 -13.80 -3.02
CA MET A 210 13.65 -12.95 -2.69
C MET A 210 12.63 -12.91 -3.81
N LEU A 211 11.37 -12.66 -3.45
CA LEU A 211 10.33 -12.33 -4.42
C LEU A 211 10.71 -11.10 -5.24
N SER A 212 10.31 -11.07 -6.50
CA SER A 212 10.36 -9.85 -7.31
C SER A 212 9.17 -8.92 -6.98
N SER A 213 9.37 -7.61 -7.18
CA SER A 213 8.26 -6.64 -7.07
C SER A 213 7.15 -6.89 -8.09
N SER A 214 7.44 -7.57 -9.21
CA SER A 214 6.46 -7.94 -10.23
C SER A 214 5.52 -9.02 -9.72
N GLU A 215 6.02 -10.11 -9.14
CA GLU A 215 5.21 -11.18 -8.57
C GLU A 215 4.24 -10.65 -7.50
N VAL A 216 4.74 -9.71 -6.66
CA VAL A 216 3.91 -9.06 -5.65
C VAL A 216 2.82 -8.19 -6.31
N SER A 217 3.16 -7.40 -7.32
CA SER A 217 2.20 -6.51 -7.97
C SER A 217 1.12 -7.26 -8.74
N ASP A 218 1.44 -8.40 -9.36
CA ASP A 218 0.47 -9.27 -10.02
C ASP A 218 -0.51 -9.87 -9.00
N THR A 219 -0.01 -10.25 -7.82
CA THR A 219 -0.85 -10.71 -6.71
C THR A 219 -1.78 -9.61 -6.19
N ILE A 220 -1.28 -8.38 -6.04
CA ILE A 220 -2.11 -7.22 -5.63
C ILE A 220 -3.20 -6.95 -6.67
N LEU A 221 -2.88 -7.01 -7.96
CA LEU A 221 -3.88 -6.86 -9.03
C LEU A 221 -4.92 -7.99 -8.98
N TYR A 222 -4.50 -9.23 -8.78
CA TYR A 222 -5.41 -10.36 -8.61
C TYR A 222 -6.39 -10.12 -7.46
N MET A 223 -5.93 -9.66 -6.29
CA MET A 223 -6.78 -9.32 -5.15
C MET A 223 -7.77 -8.19 -5.50
N ALA A 224 -7.32 -7.17 -6.24
CA ALA A 224 -8.15 -6.03 -6.63
C ALA A 224 -9.23 -6.38 -7.65
N GLN A 225 -9.03 -7.43 -8.44
CA GLN A 225 -9.95 -7.87 -9.49
C GLN A 225 -11.02 -8.85 -8.99
N GLN A 226 -10.96 -9.27 -7.73
CA GLN A 226 -11.98 -10.17 -7.19
C GLN A 226 -13.37 -9.52 -7.19
N PRO A 227 -14.43 -10.27 -7.51
CA PRO A 227 -15.78 -9.77 -7.51
C PRO A 227 -16.18 -9.21 -6.13
N GLU A 228 -17.10 -8.26 -6.10
CA GLU A 228 -17.53 -7.59 -4.85
C GLU A 228 -18.12 -8.53 -3.81
N SER A 229 -18.64 -9.68 -4.26
CA SER A 229 -19.17 -10.73 -3.39
C SER A 229 -18.07 -11.53 -2.68
N GLN A 230 -16.81 -11.30 -2.98
CA GLN A 230 -15.67 -12.04 -2.43
C GLN A 230 -14.66 -11.07 -1.79
N LEU A 231 -14.02 -11.53 -0.75
CA LEU A 231 -12.89 -10.88 -0.10
C LEU A 231 -11.83 -11.92 0.23
N ILE A 232 -10.62 -11.69 -0.30
CA ILE A 232 -9.42 -12.35 0.21
C ILE A 232 -8.99 -11.54 1.41
N GLU A 233 -9.28 -12.02 2.61
CA GLU A 233 -9.07 -11.24 3.84
C GLU A 233 -7.60 -11.01 4.16
N ASP A 234 -6.82 -12.09 4.06
CA ASP A 234 -5.39 -12.11 4.28
C ASP A 234 -4.74 -13.05 3.26
N LEU A 235 -3.73 -12.58 2.55
CA LEU A 235 -2.96 -13.37 1.62
C LEU A 235 -1.48 -13.28 2.00
N THR A 236 -0.85 -14.44 2.22
CA THR A 236 0.59 -14.51 2.46
C THR A 236 1.30 -14.97 1.20
N LEU A 237 2.26 -14.18 0.72
CA LEU A 237 3.14 -14.51 -0.39
C LEU A 237 4.59 -14.58 0.11
N MET A 238 5.18 -15.76 -0.04
CA MET A 238 6.53 -16.05 0.48
C MET A 238 7.45 -16.54 -0.65
N PRO A 239 8.75 -16.26 -0.56
CA PRO A 239 9.72 -17.03 -1.36
C PRO A 239 9.56 -18.52 -1.08
N SER A 240 9.73 -19.37 -2.10
CA SER A 240 9.60 -20.83 -1.92
C SER A 240 10.62 -21.42 -0.94
N GLY A 241 11.76 -20.74 -0.76
CA GLY A 241 12.81 -21.11 0.20
C GLY A 241 12.54 -20.66 1.64
N GLY A 242 11.41 -19.92 1.91
CA GLY A 242 11.11 -19.38 3.24
C GLY A 242 11.32 -17.87 3.34
N ALA A 243 11.32 -17.37 4.58
CA ALA A 243 11.42 -15.91 4.82
C ALA A 243 12.81 -15.34 4.53
N PHE A 244 13.84 -16.12 4.76
CA PHE A 244 15.26 -15.85 4.52
C PHE A 244 15.97 -17.18 4.31
#